data_0c2e63a543c91c8787d5817eee50204a
#
_entry.id   0c2e63a543c91c8787d5817eee50204a
#
_cell.length_a   1.000
_cell.length_b   1.000
_cell.length_c   1.000
_cell.angle_alpha   90.00
_cell.angle_beta   90.00
_cell.angle_gamma   90.00
#
_symmetry.space_group_name_H-M   'P 1'
#
loop_
_entity.id
_entity.type
_entity.pdbx_description
1 polymer ?
#
loop_
_entity_poly.entity_id
_entity_poly.type
_entity_poly.pdbx_seq_one_letter_code
_entity_poly.pdbx_strand_id
1 'polypeptide(L)'
;VWFAYEKDEYILKDVSFTINPGEKVAFVGATGAGKSSILNLIGRYFDIQKGEILIDGVNIKDIDTDVLRGAIGQVQQDVFLFTGDIKSNISLRNENITLDEIKAAAKYVNADSFISKMPGGYDEPVTERGSTLSAGQRQLISFARTLAYKPSILVLDEATANIDTETESLITEAMEKLMTGRTTIMVAHRLSTIQHADKIMVMDKGRIVESGNHQELLAQNGVYRKLYDLQLAAEVTR
;
A
#
# COMPACT_ATOMS: atom_id res chain seq x y z
N VAL A 1 8.63 13.29 -14.44
CA VAL A 1 8.34 13.99 -13.17
C VAL A 1 9.63 14.34 -12.45
N TRP A 2 9.71 15.59 -11.96
CA TRP A 2 10.73 16.07 -11.01
C TRP A 2 10.02 16.57 -9.76
N PHE A 3 10.51 16.13 -8.59
CA PHE A 3 9.89 16.50 -7.32
C PHE A 3 10.92 16.74 -6.22
N ALA A 4 10.68 17.79 -5.42
CA ALA A 4 11.43 18.14 -4.22
C ALA A 4 10.45 18.57 -3.12
N TYR A 5 10.73 18.20 -1.87
CA TYR A 5 9.99 18.73 -0.71
C TYR A 5 10.43 20.16 -0.37
N GLU A 6 11.72 20.44 -0.53
CA GLU A 6 12.32 21.75 -0.34
C GLU A 6 12.96 22.22 -1.65
N LYS A 7 13.06 23.55 -1.82
CA LYS A 7 13.63 24.13 -3.05
C LYS A 7 15.03 23.55 -3.31
N ASP A 8 15.25 23.17 -4.57
CA ASP A 8 16.52 22.74 -5.15
C ASP A 8 17.07 21.37 -4.71
N GLU A 9 16.42 20.68 -3.76
CA GLU A 9 16.78 19.31 -3.40
C GLU A 9 15.83 18.28 -4.02
N TYR A 10 16.04 17.97 -5.29
CA TYR A 10 15.19 17.00 -6.00
C TYR A 10 15.34 15.58 -5.45
N ILE A 11 14.24 15.08 -4.90
CA ILE A 11 14.08 13.69 -4.44
C ILE A 11 13.77 12.76 -5.62
N LEU A 12 12.91 13.21 -6.56
CA LEU A 12 12.65 12.51 -7.81
C LEU A 12 13.21 13.30 -8.96
N LYS A 13 13.91 12.59 -9.87
CA LYS A 13 14.68 13.18 -10.97
C LYS A 13 14.37 12.43 -12.26
N ASP A 14 13.58 13.04 -13.14
CA ASP A 14 13.24 12.47 -14.44
C ASP A 14 12.57 11.08 -14.34
N VAL A 15 11.63 10.94 -13.39
CA VAL A 15 10.87 9.71 -13.20
C VAL A 15 9.71 9.67 -14.19
N SER A 16 9.66 8.63 -15.03
CA SER A 16 8.57 8.40 -15.98
C SER A 16 8.22 6.91 -16.03
N PHE A 17 6.94 6.60 -15.95
CA PHE A 17 6.43 5.25 -16.08
C PHE A 17 4.94 5.26 -16.44
N THR A 18 4.45 4.10 -16.88
CA THR A 18 3.03 3.85 -17.12
C THR A 18 2.61 2.57 -16.42
N ILE A 19 1.43 2.59 -15.83
CA ILE A 19 0.78 1.44 -15.19
C ILE A 19 -0.52 1.19 -15.92
N ASN A 20 -0.73 -0.05 -16.34
CA ASN A 20 -1.97 -0.44 -17.01
C ASN A 20 -3.08 -0.77 -15.99
N PRO A 21 -4.36 -0.66 -16.37
CA PRO A 21 -5.46 -1.07 -15.51
C PRO A 21 -5.30 -2.54 -15.05
N GLY A 22 -5.42 -2.75 -13.72
CA GLY A 22 -5.27 -4.08 -13.10
C GLY A 22 -3.83 -4.55 -12.91
N GLU A 23 -2.82 -3.80 -13.39
CA GLU A 23 -1.41 -4.14 -13.21
C GLU A 23 -0.95 -3.93 -11.76
N LYS A 24 -0.13 -4.85 -11.25
CA LYS A 24 0.52 -4.76 -9.94
C LYS A 24 1.96 -4.32 -10.12
N VAL A 25 2.29 -3.12 -9.67
CA VAL A 25 3.62 -2.53 -9.81
C VAL A 25 4.28 -2.36 -8.46
N ALA A 26 5.48 -2.91 -8.31
CA ALA A 26 6.29 -2.80 -7.11
C ALA A 26 7.46 -1.81 -7.31
N PHE A 27 7.60 -0.86 -6.39
CA PHE A 27 8.78 -0.03 -6.30
C PHE A 27 9.75 -0.60 -5.26
N VAL A 28 10.98 -0.85 -5.68
CA VAL A 28 12.05 -1.39 -4.84
C VAL A 28 13.28 -0.47 -4.89
N GLY A 29 14.10 -0.52 -3.88
CA GLY A 29 15.32 0.32 -3.80
C GLY A 29 15.70 0.63 -2.36
N ALA A 30 16.87 1.21 -2.15
CA ALA A 30 17.35 1.59 -0.84
C ALA A 30 16.44 2.61 -0.14
N THR A 31 16.55 2.71 1.18
CA THR A 31 15.89 3.78 1.95
C THR A 31 16.36 5.13 1.42
N GLY A 32 15.43 6.07 1.25
CA GLY A 32 15.73 7.38 0.67
C GLY A 32 15.79 7.43 -0.86
N ALA A 33 15.57 6.32 -1.58
CA ALA A 33 15.55 6.31 -3.05
C ALA A 33 14.37 7.06 -3.68
N GLY A 34 13.35 7.49 -2.89
CA GLY A 34 12.20 8.25 -3.36
C GLY A 34 10.92 7.45 -3.54
N LYS A 35 10.87 6.18 -3.10
CA LYS A 35 9.71 5.28 -3.28
C LYS A 35 8.42 5.83 -2.66
N SER A 36 8.43 6.18 -1.38
CA SER A 36 7.25 6.74 -0.68
C SER A 36 6.85 8.11 -1.24
N SER A 37 7.78 8.88 -1.82
CA SER A 37 7.45 10.12 -2.49
C SER A 37 6.57 9.90 -3.71
N ILE A 38 6.78 8.82 -4.48
CA ILE A 38 5.90 8.45 -5.61
C ILE A 38 4.48 8.20 -5.10
N LEU A 39 4.31 7.45 -4.01
CA LEU A 39 2.99 7.16 -3.43
C LEU A 39 2.29 8.46 -3.00
N ASN A 40 3.03 9.37 -2.37
CA ASN A 40 2.50 10.67 -1.94
C ASN A 40 2.05 11.55 -3.11
N LEU A 41 2.76 11.49 -4.23
CA LEU A 41 2.42 12.26 -5.43
C LEU A 41 1.19 11.72 -6.15
N ILE A 42 1.00 10.40 -6.17
CA ILE A 42 -0.20 9.78 -6.76
C ILE A 42 -1.46 10.23 -6.01
N GLY A 43 -1.41 10.29 -4.67
CA GLY A 43 -2.50 10.82 -3.84
C GLY A 43 -2.61 12.35 -3.83
N ARG A 44 -1.75 13.04 -4.59
CA ARG A 44 -1.66 14.50 -4.63
C ARG A 44 -1.59 15.12 -3.23
N TYR A 45 -0.70 14.57 -2.38
CA TYR A 45 -0.38 15.20 -1.09
C TYR A 45 0.64 16.34 -1.25
N PHE A 46 1.36 16.35 -2.38
CA PHE A 46 2.30 17.37 -2.79
C PHE A 46 2.17 17.62 -4.29
N ASP A 47 2.48 18.85 -4.73
CA ASP A 47 2.56 19.21 -6.14
C ASP A 47 3.98 19.02 -6.69
N ILE A 48 4.07 18.54 -7.92
CA ILE A 48 5.34 18.36 -8.64
C ILE A 48 5.85 19.67 -9.22
N GLN A 49 7.18 19.80 -9.34
CA GLN A 49 7.80 20.99 -9.93
C GLN A 49 7.86 20.93 -11.46
N LYS A 50 8.08 19.70 -12.05
CA LYS A 50 8.14 19.53 -13.51
C LYS A 50 7.52 18.21 -13.93
N GLY A 51 6.92 18.20 -15.12
CA GLY A 51 6.25 17.05 -15.68
C GLY A 51 4.75 17.03 -15.37
N GLU A 52 4.15 15.88 -15.47
CA GLU A 52 2.72 15.65 -15.23
C GLU A 52 2.47 14.27 -14.66
N ILE A 53 1.36 14.11 -13.95
CA ILE A 53 0.85 12.82 -13.48
C ILE A 53 -0.58 12.70 -14.00
N LEU A 54 -0.84 11.64 -14.75
CA LEU A 54 -2.14 11.40 -15.39
C LEU A 54 -2.79 10.16 -14.81
N ILE A 55 -4.10 10.23 -14.58
CA ILE A 55 -4.95 9.07 -14.31
C ILE A 55 -6.01 9.03 -15.41
N ASP A 56 -6.06 7.93 -16.15
CA ASP A 56 -6.94 7.75 -17.32
C ASP A 56 -6.86 8.91 -18.33
N GLY A 57 -5.64 9.45 -18.52
CA GLY A 57 -5.37 10.55 -19.43
C GLY A 57 -5.69 11.96 -18.89
N VAL A 58 -6.23 12.06 -17.68
CA VAL A 58 -6.55 13.34 -17.02
C VAL A 58 -5.44 13.69 -16.02
N ASN A 59 -4.94 14.94 -16.09
CA ASN A 59 -3.94 15.41 -15.14
C ASN A 59 -4.55 15.47 -13.73
N ILE A 60 -3.86 14.88 -12.74
CA ILE A 60 -4.35 14.86 -11.36
C ILE A 60 -4.58 16.26 -10.77
N LYS A 61 -3.97 17.30 -11.34
CA LYS A 61 -4.20 18.71 -10.95
C LYS A 61 -5.60 19.19 -11.33
N ASP A 62 -6.18 18.60 -12.38
CA ASP A 62 -7.50 18.96 -12.89
C ASP A 62 -8.62 18.11 -12.28
N ILE A 63 -8.27 17.10 -11.49
CA ILE A 63 -9.21 16.26 -10.76
C ILE A 63 -9.47 16.87 -9.37
N ASP A 64 -10.74 16.91 -8.98
CA ASP A 64 -11.12 17.25 -7.60
C ASP A 64 -10.42 16.32 -6.60
N THR A 65 -9.87 16.88 -5.54
CA THR A 65 -9.03 16.13 -4.60
C THR A 65 -9.80 15.03 -3.86
N ASP A 66 -11.08 15.27 -3.53
CA ASP A 66 -11.90 14.28 -2.84
C ASP A 66 -12.28 13.14 -3.78
N VAL A 67 -12.55 13.44 -5.05
CA VAL A 67 -12.79 12.44 -6.11
C VAL A 67 -11.52 11.61 -6.34
N LEU A 68 -10.37 12.25 -6.48
CA LEU A 68 -9.08 11.57 -6.66
C LEU A 68 -8.78 10.61 -5.50
N ARG A 69 -8.84 11.12 -4.28
CA ARG A 69 -8.54 10.34 -3.08
C ARG A 69 -9.59 9.28 -2.78
N GLY A 70 -10.85 9.51 -3.16
CA GLY A 70 -11.91 8.52 -3.09
C GLY A 70 -11.69 7.32 -4.02
N ALA A 71 -11.04 7.52 -5.16
CA ALA A 71 -10.67 6.46 -6.09
C ALA A 71 -9.42 5.67 -5.66
N ILE A 72 -8.62 6.20 -4.72
CA ILE A 72 -7.36 5.63 -4.26
C ILE A 72 -7.53 5.08 -2.84
N GLY A 73 -7.38 3.78 -2.67
CA GLY A 73 -7.27 3.14 -1.36
C GLY A 73 -5.82 3.09 -0.93
N GLN A 74 -5.50 3.72 0.19
CA GLN A 74 -4.14 3.71 0.73
C GLN A 74 -4.05 2.84 1.97
N VAL A 75 -3.10 1.91 1.97
CA VAL A 75 -2.68 1.16 3.15
C VAL A 75 -1.30 1.64 3.55
N GLN A 76 -1.21 2.19 4.76
CA GLN A 76 0.03 2.73 5.32
C GLN A 76 0.77 1.67 6.14
N GLN A 77 2.08 1.83 6.26
CA GLN A 77 2.95 1.02 7.09
C GLN A 77 2.47 0.99 8.54
N ASP A 78 2.23 2.15 9.12
CA ASP A 78 1.73 2.30 10.49
C ASP A 78 0.22 2.49 10.48
N VAL A 79 -0.50 1.46 10.92
CA VAL A 79 -1.96 1.51 10.98
C VAL A 79 -2.42 2.36 12.16
N PHE A 80 -3.09 3.45 11.85
CA PHE A 80 -3.76 4.28 12.85
C PHE A 80 -5.23 3.88 13.00
N LEU A 81 -5.65 3.61 14.24
CA LEU A 81 -7.04 3.43 14.61
C LEU A 81 -7.50 4.57 15.52
N PHE A 82 -8.68 5.06 15.20
CA PHE A 82 -9.32 6.12 15.99
C PHE A 82 -10.06 5.56 17.19
N THR A 83 -10.16 6.33 18.26
CA THR A 83 -11.02 6.01 19.39
C THR A 83 -12.48 5.93 18.92
N GLY A 84 -13.17 4.87 19.31
CA GLY A 84 -14.55 4.57 18.88
C GLY A 84 -14.83 3.09 18.98
N ASP A 85 -15.39 2.50 17.94
CA ASP A 85 -15.61 1.07 17.80
C ASP A 85 -14.99 0.53 16.49
N ILE A 86 -15.01 -0.80 16.30
CA ILE A 86 -14.43 -1.44 15.12
C ILE A 86 -15.16 -1.01 13.85
N LYS A 87 -16.51 -0.98 13.85
CA LYS A 87 -17.28 -0.58 12.65
C LYS A 87 -16.99 0.86 12.24
N SER A 88 -16.89 1.79 13.19
CA SER A 88 -16.54 3.19 12.90
C SER A 88 -15.10 3.34 12.39
N ASN A 89 -14.19 2.48 12.80
CA ASN A 89 -12.84 2.44 12.26
C ASN A 89 -12.78 1.88 10.83
N ILE A 90 -13.66 0.96 10.45
CA ILE A 90 -13.74 0.45 9.08
C ILE A 90 -14.42 1.47 8.16
N SER A 91 -15.55 2.05 8.58
CA SER A 91 -16.30 3.03 7.78
C SER A 91 -15.73 4.45 7.83
N LEU A 92 -14.79 4.76 8.75
CA LEU A 92 -14.34 6.13 9.08
C LEU A 92 -15.54 7.06 9.35
N ARG A 93 -16.60 6.52 9.99
CA ARG A 93 -17.87 7.20 10.29
C ARG A 93 -18.61 7.70 9.04
N ASN A 94 -18.34 7.12 7.87
CA ASN A 94 -19.12 7.39 6.67
C ASN A 94 -20.47 6.66 6.75
N GLU A 95 -21.54 7.41 6.91
CA GLU A 95 -22.91 6.89 7.04
C GLU A 95 -23.44 6.22 5.77
N ASN A 96 -22.80 6.46 4.62
CA ASN A 96 -23.16 5.80 3.36
C ASN A 96 -22.65 4.36 3.28
N ILE A 97 -21.73 3.94 4.16
CA ILE A 97 -21.24 2.57 4.22
C ILE A 97 -22.08 1.81 5.25
N THR A 98 -22.87 0.87 4.78
CA THR A 98 -23.77 0.09 5.62
C THR A 98 -23.02 -0.94 6.48
N LEU A 99 -23.63 -1.38 7.58
CA LEU A 99 -23.05 -2.44 8.42
C LEU A 99 -22.81 -3.74 7.66
N ASP A 100 -23.67 -4.07 6.70
CA ASP A 100 -23.50 -5.26 5.87
C ASP A 100 -22.29 -5.14 4.93
N GLU A 101 -22.01 -3.95 4.38
CA GLU A 101 -20.80 -3.68 3.61
C GLU A 101 -19.55 -3.74 4.47
N ILE A 102 -19.59 -3.20 5.71
CA ILE A 102 -18.51 -3.31 6.69
C ILE A 102 -18.20 -4.79 6.97
N LYS A 103 -19.24 -5.59 7.27
CA LYS A 103 -19.09 -7.02 7.55
C LYS A 103 -18.58 -7.79 6.33
N ALA A 104 -19.07 -7.47 5.13
CA ALA A 104 -18.61 -8.09 3.88
C ALA A 104 -17.12 -7.79 3.64
N ALA A 105 -16.70 -6.54 3.82
CA ALA A 105 -15.29 -6.14 3.69
C ALA A 105 -14.40 -6.87 4.73
N ALA A 106 -14.83 -6.91 5.99
CA ALA A 106 -14.10 -7.59 7.06
C ALA A 106 -13.98 -9.12 6.81
N LYS A 107 -15.04 -9.77 6.34
CA LYS A 107 -15.02 -11.20 5.97
C LYS A 107 -14.07 -11.46 4.82
N TYR A 108 -14.08 -10.60 3.81
CA TYR A 108 -13.25 -10.79 2.62
C TYR A 108 -11.75 -10.78 2.95
N VAL A 109 -11.32 -9.96 3.89
CA VAL A 109 -9.92 -9.86 4.35
C VAL A 109 -9.65 -10.67 5.63
N ASN A 110 -10.51 -11.61 5.99
CA ASN A 110 -10.39 -12.48 7.18
C ASN A 110 -10.41 -11.75 8.54
N ALA A 111 -10.77 -10.45 8.59
CA ALA A 111 -10.87 -9.69 9.84
C ALA A 111 -12.06 -10.15 10.71
N ASP A 112 -13.16 -10.59 10.09
CA ASP A 112 -14.37 -11.06 10.80
C ASP A 112 -14.06 -12.24 11.75
N SER A 113 -13.06 -13.04 11.44
CA SER A 113 -12.68 -14.22 12.22
C SER A 113 -12.29 -13.91 13.66
N PHE A 114 -11.67 -12.75 13.91
CA PHE A 114 -11.36 -12.29 15.27
C PHE A 114 -12.40 -11.29 15.79
N ILE A 115 -12.97 -10.43 14.93
CA ILE A 115 -13.98 -9.44 15.35
C ILE A 115 -15.19 -10.12 15.95
N SER A 116 -15.71 -11.17 15.33
CA SER A 116 -16.88 -11.92 15.81
C SER A 116 -16.66 -12.67 17.13
N LYS A 117 -15.42 -12.88 17.53
CA LYS A 117 -15.05 -13.49 18.82
C LYS A 117 -14.89 -12.49 19.94
N MET A 118 -14.87 -11.19 19.65
CA MET A 118 -14.81 -10.14 20.67
C MET A 118 -16.16 -9.97 21.36
N PRO A 119 -16.19 -9.63 22.65
CA PRO A 119 -17.45 -9.47 23.41
C PRO A 119 -18.44 -8.50 22.75
N GLY A 120 -17.96 -7.39 22.21
CA GLY A 120 -18.75 -6.38 21.51
C GLY A 120 -18.86 -6.59 20.00
N GLY A 121 -18.11 -7.54 19.43
CA GLY A 121 -18.06 -7.77 18.00
C GLY A 121 -17.67 -6.51 17.21
N TYR A 122 -18.51 -6.07 16.28
CA TYR A 122 -18.27 -4.82 15.51
C TYR A 122 -18.49 -3.54 16.33
N ASP A 123 -19.16 -3.64 17.48
CA ASP A 123 -19.33 -2.55 18.45
C ASP A 123 -18.23 -2.58 19.54
N GLU A 124 -17.24 -3.48 19.43
CA GLU A 124 -16.14 -3.57 20.40
C GLU A 124 -15.39 -2.24 20.45
N PRO A 125 -15.20 -1.67 21.67
CA PRO A 125 -14.50 -0.41 21.83
C PRO A 125 -13.04 -0.47 21.38
N VAL A 126 -12.63 0.50 20.58
CA VAL A 126 -11.25 0.72 20.18
C VAL A 126 -10.70 1.90 20.96
N THR A 127 -9.69 1.64 21.77
CA THR A 127 -8.96 2.66 22.52
C THR A 127 -7.98 3.42 21.62
N GLU A 128 -7.35 4.45 22.15
CA GLU A 128 -6.40 5.26 21.39
C GLU A 128 -5.35 4.37 20.69
N ARG A 129 -5.20 4.57 19.38
CA ARG A 129 -4.32 3.79 18.48
C ARG A 129 -4.57 2.27 18.46
N GLY A 130 -5.72 1.81 18.98
CA GLY A 130 -6.03 0.38 19.03
C GLY A 130 -5.05 -0.43 19.88
N SER A 131 -4.64 0.11 21.03
CA SER A 131 -3.64 -0.50 21.93
C SER A 131 -4.04 -1.88 22.46
N THR A 132 -5.33 -2.22 22.45
CA THR A 132 -5.86 -3.53 22.85
C THR A 132 -5.81 -4.58 21.73
N LEU A 133 -5.48 -4.17 20.50
CA LEU A 133 -5.41 -5.04 19.31
C LEU A 133 -3.97 -5.38 18.97
N SER A 134 -3.72 -6.59 18.47
CA SER A 134 -2.41 -6.95 17.93
C SER A 134 -2.09 -6.13 16.66
N ALA A 135 -0.81 -6.08 16.28
CA ALA A 135 -0.40 -5.40 15.04
C ALA A 135 -1.11 -5.98 13.81
N GLY A 136 -1.25 -7.31 13.75
CA GLY A 136 -1.95 -7.99 12.67
C GLY A 136 -3.44 -7.70 12.63
N GLN A 137 -4.11 -7.66 13.78
CA GLN A 137 -5.53 -7.29 13.86
C GLN A 137 -5.76 -5.86 13.38
N ARG A 138 -4.92 -4.91 13.77
CA ARG A 138 -4.97 -3.53 13.26
C ARG A 138 -4.80 -3.48 11.74
N GLN A 139 -3.86 -4.27 11.21
CA GLN A 139 -3.62 -4.35 9.76
C GLN A 139 -4.85 -4.88 9.02
N LEU A 140 -5.48 -5.97 9.50
CA LEU A 140 -6.69 -6.53 8.90
C LEU A 140 -7.86 -5.54 8.95
N ILE A 141 -8.01 -4.76 10.03
CA ILE A 141 -9.01 -3.67 10.11
C ILE A 141 -8.71 -2.59 9.05
N SER A 142 -7.44 -2.23 8.85
CA SER A 142 -7.03 -1.29 7.81
C SER A 142 -7.36 -1.79 6.40
N PHE A 143 -7.18 -3.08 6.14
CA PHE A 143 -7.56 -3.70 4.86
C PHE A 143 -9.09 -3.69 4.66
N ALA A 144 -9.86 -4.03 5.71
CA ALA A 144 -11.32 -3.95 5.66
C ALA A 144 -11.80 -2.51 5.42
N ARG A 145 -11.18 -1.52 6.07
CA ARG A 145 -11.40 -0.09 5.83
C ARG A 145 -11.20 0.25 4.36
N THR A 146 -10.03 -0.08 3.81
CA THR A 146 -9.69 0.21 2.42
C THR A 146 -10.70 -0.43 1.47
N LEU A 147 -11.07 -1.69 1.70
CA LEU A 147 -12.02 -2.42 0.86
C LEU A 147 -13.45 -1.85 0.92
N ALA A 148 -13.90 -1.38 2.09
CA ALA A 148 -15.23 -0.81 2.28
C ALA A 148 -15.48 0.41 1.39
N TYR A 149 -14.44 1.15 1.03
CA TYR A 149 -14.50 2.29 0.11
C TYR A 149 -14.45 1.91 -1.37
N LYS A 150 -14.25 0.62 -1.70
CA LYS A 150 -14.23 0.08 -3.08
C LYS A 150 -13.32 0.86 -4.05
N PRO A 151 -12.07 1.15 -3.69
CA PRO A 151 -11.18 1.94 -4.53
C PRO A 151 -10.84 1.20 -5.82
N SER A 152 -10.56 1.96 -6.89
CA SER A 152 -10.09 1.43 -8.17
C SER A 152 -8.58 1.24 -8.21
N ILE A 153 -7.86 2.06 -7.45
CA ILE A 153 -6.40 2.05 -7.34
C ILE A 153 -6.02 1.76 -5.89
N LEU A 154 -5.08 0.87 -5.69
CA LEU A 154 -4.48 0.60 -4.38
C LEU A 154 -3.06 1.14 -4.32
N VAL A 155 -2.76 1.83 -3.24
CA VAL A 155 -1.42 2.28 -2.89
C VAL A 155 -1.04 1.62 -1.57
N LEU A 156 -0.03 0.76 -1.61
CA LEU A 156 0.43 -0.01 -0.46
C LEU A 156 1.84 0.43 -0.08
N ASP A 157 1.99 0.99 1.12
CA ASP A 157 3.31 1.20 1.71
C ASP A 157 3.56 0.05 2.69
N GLU A 158 4.31 -0.97 2.22
CA GLU A 158 4.47 -2.22 2.96
C GLU A 158 5.59 -2.12 3.98
N ALA A 159 5.23 -2.16 5.25
CA ALA A 159 6.13 -2.63 6.29
C ALA A 159 5.36 -3.45 7.32
N THR A 160 5.46 -4.72 7.19
CA THR A 160 4.95 -5.71 8.15
C THR A 160 6.09 -6.17 9.07
N ALA A 161 6.80 -5.23 9.69
CA ALA A 161 7.79 -5.54 10.71
C ALA A 161 7.09 -6.00 12.00
N ASN A 162 7.58 -7.09 12.61
CA ASN A 162 7.15 -7.60 13.92
C ASN A 162 5.74 -8.20 14.02
N ILE A 163 5.32 -8.97 13.03
CA ILE A 163 4.10 -9.78 13.10
C ILE A 163 4.52 -11.24 13.30
N ASP A 164 3.77 -11.97 14.15
CA ASP A 164 3.97 -13.41 14.33
C ASP A 164 3.65 -14.19 13.04
N THR A 165 4.28 -15.37 12.89
CA THR A 165 4.22 -16.15 11.63
C THR A 165 2.79 -16.58 11.24
N GLU A 166 1.92 -16.87 12.22
CA GLU A 166 0.55 -17.30 11.95
C GLU A 166 -0.29 -16.12 11.42
N THR A 167 -0.18 -14.98 12.06
CA THR A 167 -0.84 -13.73 11.64
C THR A 167 -0.28 -13.21 10.32
N GLU A 168 1.00 -13.42 10.06
CA GLU A 168 1.65 -13.04 8.80
C GLU A 168 1.02 -13.73 7.58
N SER A 169 0.73 -15.03 7.69
CA SER A 169 0.05 -15.77 6.61
C SER A 169 -1.34 -15.21 6.32
N LEU A 170 -2.11 -14.88 7.36
CA LEU A 170 -3.44 -14.27 7.21
C LEU A 170 -3.38 -12.89 6.55
N ILE A 171 -2.38 -12.09 6.91
CA ILE A 171 -2.17 -10.76 6.31
C ILE A 171 -1.78 -10.88 4.85
N THR A 172 -0.90 -11.81 4.50
CA THR A 172 -0.48 -12.04 3.11
C THR A 172 -1.68 -12.45 2.27
N GLU A 173 -2.49 -13.40 2.72
CA GLU A 173 -3.73 -13.82 2.04
C GLU A 173 -4.71 -12.64 1.88
N ALA A 174 -4.91 -11.86 2.95
CA ALA A 174 -5.80 -10.70 2.93
C ALA A 174 -5.31 -9.62 1.95
N MET A 175 -4.01 -9.40 1.87
CA MET A 175 -3.39 -8.46 0.94
C MET A 175 -3.56 -8.93 -0.51
N GLU A 176 -3.35 -10.20 -0.81
CA GLU A 176 -3.58 -10.77 -2.14
C GLU A 176 -5.04 -10.60 -2.58
N LYS A 177 -5.98 -10.89 -1.68
CA LYS A 177 -7.41 -10.66 -1.92
C LYS A 177 -7.71 -9.18 -2.18
N LEU A 178 -7.12 -8.29 -1.39
CA LEU A 178 -7.29 -6.84 -1.56
C LEU A 178 -6.81 -6.35 -2.94
N MET A 179 -5.70 -6.88 -3.44
CA MET A 179 -5.12 -6.52 -4.74
C MET A 179 -5.88 -7.09 -5.94
N THR A 180 -6.69 -8.13 -5.74
CA THR A 180 -7.38 -8.82 -6.84
C THR A 180 -8.32 -7.88 -7.60
N GLY A 181 -8.14 -7.79 -8.92
CA GLY A 181 -8.98 -6.98 -9.80
C GLY A 181 -8.76 -5.46 -9.70
N ARG A 182 -7.68 -5.01 -9.07
CA ARG A 182 -7.36 -3.59 -8.88
C ARG A 182 -5.99 -3.24 -9.39
N THR A 183 -5.83 -2.04 -9.91
CA THR A 183 -4.51 -1.47 -10.20
C THR A 183 -3.80 -1.22 -8.87
N THR A 184 -2.64 -1.84 -8.69
CA THR A 184 -1.92 -1.80 -7.41
C THR A 184 -0.53 -1.22 -7.57
N ILE A 185 -0.20 -0.26 -6.73
CA ILE A 185 1.10 0.39 -6.66
C ILE A 185 1.64 0.14 -5.24
N MET A 186 2.78 -0.51 -5.13
CA MET A 186 3.32 -0.88 -3.84
C MET A 186 4.78 -0.49 -3.66
N VAL A 187 5.13 -0.06 -2.47
CA VAL A 187 6.51 -0.02 -2.00
C VAL A 187 6.75 -1.32 -1.24
N ALA A 188 7.47 -2.23 -1.86
CA ALA A 188 7.64 -3.57 -1.32
C ALA A 188 8.99 -3.72 -0.62
N HIS A 189 8.94 -4.32 0.57
CA HIS A 189 10.11 -4.65 1.38
C HIS A 189 10.28 -6.16 1.61
N ARG A 190 9.34 -6.99 1.10
CA ARG A 190 9.37 -8.45 1.21
C ARG A 190 9.55 -9.09 -0.16
N LEU A 191 10.43 -10.09 -0.23
CA LEU A 191 10.66 -10.84 -1.48
C LEU A 191 9.39 -11.49 -2.01
N SER A 192 8.57 -12.06 -1.12
CA SER A 192 7.31 -12.71 -1.49
C SER A 192 6.36 -11.78 -2.24
N THR A 193 6.25 -10.53 -1.80
CA THR A 193 5.39 -9.53 -2.45
C THR A 193 5.98 -9.06 -3.78
N ILE A 194 7.31 -8.84 -3.82
CA ILE A 194 8.01 -8.37 -5.02
C ILE A 194 7.93 -9.38 -6.16
N GLN A 195 8.08 -10.67 -5.85
CA GLN A 195 8.10 -11.74 -6.86
C GLN A 195 6.79 -11.89 -7.62
N HIS A 196 5.67 -11.51 -7.01
CA HIS A 196 4.32 -11.62 -7.59
C HIS A 196 3.83 -10.34 -8.27
N ALA A 197 4.65 -9.28 -8.32
CA ALA A 197 4.34 -8.08 -9.07
C ALA A 197 4.48 -8.32 -10.59
N ASP A 198 3.53 -7.78 -11.36
CA ASP A 198 3.59 -7.85 -12.83
C ASP A 198 4.78 -7.05 -13.36
N LYS A 199 5.11 -5.95 -12.68
CA LYS A 199 6.22 -5.08 -13.00
C LYS A 199 6.92 -4.58 -11.74
N ILE A 200 8.24 -4.58 -11.79
CA ILE A 200 9.10 -4.05 -10.73
C ILE A 200 9.85 -2.85 -11.28
N MET A 201 9.85 -1.76 -10.53
CA MET A 201 10.60 -0.55 -10.82
C MET A 201 11.66 -0.35 -9.76
N VAL A 202 12.92 -0.44 -10.17
CA VAL A 202 14.07 -0.29 -9.29
C VAL A 202 14.47 1.16 -9.22
N MET A 203 14.45 1.71 -8.02
CA MET A 203 14.80 3.10 -7.77
C MET A 203 16.18 3.21 -7.12
N ASP A 204 16.99 4.11 -7.66
CA ASP A 204 18.23 4.56 -7.04
C ASP A 204 18.36 6.09 -7.16
N LYS A 205 18.64 6.75 -6.04
CA LYS A 205 18.89 8.21 -5.97
C LYS A 205 17.86 9.07 -6.71
N GLY A 206 16.58 8.70 -6.59
CA GLY A 206 15.46 9.44 -7.17
C GLY A 206 15.20 9.16 -8.65
N ARG A 207 15.78 8.12 -9.22
CA ARG A 207 15.58 7.70 -10.62
C ARG A 207 15.13 6.25 -10.70
N ILE A 208 14.37 5.90 -11.73
CA ILE A 208 14.14 4.51 -12.11
C ILE A 208 15.35 4.06 -12.92
N VAL A 209 16.10 3.09 -12.41
CA VAL A 209 17.34 2.59 -13.04
C VAL A 209 17.14 1.25 -13.75
N GLU A 210 16.16 0.46 -13.31
CA GLU A 210 15.77 -0.80 -13.94
C GLU A 210 14.25 -0.97 -13.88
N SER A 211 13.68 -1.65 -14.87
CA SER A 211 12.26 -1.99 -14.90
C SER A 211 12.07 -3.31 -15.67
N GLY A 212 11.22 -4.18 -15.14
CA GLY A 212 10.90 -5.47 -15.72
C GLY A 212 10.18 -6.36 -14.73
N ASN A 213 9.91 -7.60 -15.07
CA ASN A 213 9.42 -8.60 -14.14
C ASN A 213 10.57 -9.21 -13.31
N HIS A 214 10.23 -10.01 -12.31
CA HIS A 214 11.20 -10.63 -11.40
C HIS A 214 12.30 -11.43 -12.14
N GLN A 215 11.92 -12.25 -13.11
CA GLN A 215 12.86 -13.11 -13.84
C GLN A 215 13.80 -12.30 -14.75
N GLU A 216 13.25 -11.32 -15.46
CA GLU A 216 14.01 -10.42 -16.33
C GLU A 216 15.07 -9.66 -15.53
N LEU A 217 14.68 -9.09 -14.39
CA LEU A 217 15.58 -8.29 -13.55
C LEU A 217 16.66 -9.16 -12.87
N LEU A 218 16.33 -10.39 -12.47
CA LEU A 218 17.35 -11.33 -11.98
C LEU A 218 18.39 -11.67 -13.04
N ALA A 219 17.94 -11.88 -14.31
CA ALA A 219 18.84 -12.21 -15.42
C ALA A 219 19.77 -11.05 -15.80
N GLN A 220 19.36 -9.80 -15.57
CA GLN A 220 20.18 -8.61 -15.85
C GLN A 220 21.40 -8.47 -14.92
N ASN A 221 21.42 -9.17 -13.77
CA ASN A 221 22.50 -9.05 -12.76
C ASN A 221 22.79 -7.60 -12.31
N GLY A 222 21.78 -6.75 -12.30
CA GLY A 222 21.88 -5.32 -12.00
C GLY A 222 21.68 -4.98 -10.52
N VAL A 223 21.07 -3.81 -10.29
CA VAL A 223 20.76 -3.30 -8.95
C VAL A 223 19.72 -4.18 -8.26
N TYR A 224 18.70 -4.63 -9.00
CA TYR A 224 17.67 -5.52 -8.48
C TYR A 224 18.26 -6.81 -7.92
N ARG A 225 19.15 -7.47 -8.66
CA ARG A 225 19.80 -8.72 -8.23
C ARG A 225 20.55 -8.54 -6.91
N LYS A 226 21.28 -7.43 -6.77
CA LYS A 226 21.99 -7.13 -5.52
C LYS A 226 21.04 -6.93 -4.33
N LEU A 227 19.93 -6.20 -4.55
CA LEU A 227 18.90 -6.00 -3.52
C LEU A 227 18.25 -7.32 -3.13
N TYR A 228 17.94 -8.16 -4.11
CA TYR A 228 17.36 -9.48 -3.90
C TYR A 228 18.26 -10.38 -3.07
N ASP A 229 19.54 -10.48 -3.44
CA ASP A 229 20.52 -11.32 -2.73
C ASP A 229 20.74 -10.84 -1.28
N LEU A 230 20.72 -9.53 -1.02
CA LEU A 230 20.81 -8.97 0.32
C LEU A 230 19.58 -9.28 1.19
N GLN A 231 18.37 -9.20 0.62
CA GLN A 231 17.15 -9.54 1.34
C GLN A 231 17.06 -11.04 1.63
N LEU A 232 17.41 -11.88 0.65
CA LEU A 232 17.44 -13.33 0.83
C LEU A 232 18.39 -13.74 1.96
N ALA A 233 19.58 -13.13 2.02
CA ALA A 233 20.53 -13.36 3.09
C ALA A 233 19.99 -12.95 4.46
N ALA A 234 19.24 -11.85 4.54
CA ALA A 234 18.61 -11.37 5.77
C ALA A 234 17.45 -12.26 6.24
N GLU A 235 16.70 -12.87 5.33
CA GLU A 235 15.61 -13.80 5.66
C GLU A 235 16.13 -15.16 6.15
N VAL A 236 17.25 -15.64 5.61
CA VAL A 236 17.88 -16.91 6.03
C VAL A 236 18.51 -16.80 7.43
N THR A 237 18.80 -15.58 7.89
CA THR A 237 19.49 -15.34 9.20
C THR A 237 18.49 -15.12 10.34
N ARG A 238 17.17 -15.07 10.07
CA ARG A 238 16.08 -14.96 11.05
C ARG A 238 15.50 -16.33 11.39
#